data_2404e30a4edb272a3ad819872e23420c
#
_entry.id   2404e30a4edb272a3ad819872e23420c
#
_cell.length_a   1.000
_cell.length_b   1.000
_cell.length_c   1.000
_cell.angle_alpha   90.00
_cell.angle_beta   90.00
_cell.angle_gamma   90.00
#
_symmetry.space_group_name_H-M   'P 1'
#
loop_
_entity.id
_entity.type
_entity.pdbx_description
1 polymer ?
#
loop_
_entity_poly.entity_id
_entity_poly.type
_entity_poly.pdbx_seq_one_letter_code
_entity_poly.pdbx_strand_id
1 'polypeptide(L)'
;MTKDANLYGAKPIELPSPRFIVFYNGLEEQPDRKILRLSDLYTIKEECRLELKAVMLNVNSGHNKELMKMSHTLWEYAEYTARVRKYAEEMELAEVVERAIEECIREGILKEFLEKNRAEAKNMSIFEYDQEKHMRQEREEAWEEGKREGKRELLCKLIQKKIQKGKTTAEIAEDLEEPEEVIAEILQDSNCSLSK
;
A
#
# COMPACT_ATOMS: atom_id res chain seq x y z
N MET A 1 28.10 -19.81 -11.16
CA MET A 1 27.19 -20.32 -10.13
C MET A 1 26.86 -21.76 -10.45
N THR A 2 27.20 -22.71 -9.63
CA THR A 2 26.79 -24.15 -9.53
C THR A 2 26.55 -24.99 -10.80
N LYS A 3 27.09 -24.63 -11.98
CA LYS A 3 26.90 -25.42 -13.20
C LYS A 3 27.35 -26.90 -13.06
N ASP A 4 28.26 -27.14 -12.11
CA ASP A 4 28.86 -28.46 -11.86
C ASP A 4 28.56 -29.06 -10.48
N ALA A 5 27.64 -28.44 -9.72
CA ALA A 5 27.28 -28.91 -8.38
C ALA A 5 26.27 -30.08 -8.49
N ASN A 6 26.65 -31.24 -7.98
CA ASN A 6 25.74 -32.39 -7.89
C ASN A 6 24.72 -32.14 -6.75
N LEU A 7 23.52 -31.77 -7.13
CA LEU A 7 22.40 -31.50 -6.20
C LEU A 7 21.99 -32.75 -5.39
N TYR A 8 22.33 -33.94 -5.86
CA TYR A 8 22.00 -35.20 -5.19
C TYR A 8 23.20 -35.76 -4.42
N GLY A 9 24.31 -35.03 -4.36
CA GLY A 9 25.51 -35.43 -3.62
C GLY A 9 25.33 -35.26 -2.08
N ALA A 10 26.05 -36.07 -1.32
CA ALA A 10 26.04 -36.00 0.15
C ALA A 10 26.76 -34.75 0.70
N LYS A 11 27.49 -33.98 -0.10
CA LYS A 11 28.19 -32.77 0.34
C LYS A 11 27.26 -31.56 0.23
N PRO A 12 27.15 -30.73 1.31
CA PRO A 12 26.41 -29.49 1.26
C PRO A 12 26.95 -28.57 0.17
N ILE A 13 26.05 -27.91 -0.56
CA ILE A 13 26.43 -26.88 -1.52
C ILE A 13 26.46 -25.54 -0.80
N GLU A 14 27.60 -24.87 -0.79
CA GLU A 14 27.73 -23.54 -0.25
C GLU A 14 27.08 -22.53 -1.20
N LEU A 15 26.10 -21.79 -0.69
CA LEU A 15 25.42 -20.71 -1.39
C LEU A 15 25.72 -19.37 -0.72
N PRO A 16 25.94 -18.30 -1.49
CA PRO A 16 26.07 -16.97 -0.91
C PRO A 16 24.74 -16.58 -0.24
N SER A 17 24.83 -15.88 0.88
CA SER A 17 23.64 -15.36 1.58
C SER A 17 22.86 -14.42 0.66
N PRO A 18 21.58 -14.70 0.40
CA PRO A 18 20.74 -13.82 -0.42
C PRO A 18 20.49 -12.48 0.29
N ARG A 19 20.45 -11.41 -0.49
CA ARG A 19 20.04 -10.08 -0.04
C ARG A 19 18.78 -9.67 -0.79
N PHE A 20 17.75 -9.33 -0.05
CA PHE A 20 16.47 -8.89 -0.61
C PHE A 20 16.39 -7.37 -0.50
N ILE A 21 16.22 -6.71 -1.63
CA ILE A 21 16.07 -5.25 -1.72
C ILE A 21 14.75 -4.97 -2.44
N VAL A 22 13.96 -4.07 -1.88
CA VAL A 22 12.73 -3.55 -2.46
C VAL A 22 12.96 -2.08 -2.76
N PHE A 23 12.87 -1.69 -4.00
CA PHE A 23 12.82 -0.29 -4.39
C PHE A 23 11.37 0.17 -4.30
N TYR A 24 11.10 1.08 -3.37
CA TYR A 24 9.78 1.62 -3.14
C TYR A 24 9.58 2.88 -3.99
N ASN A 25 8.55 2.83 -4.83
CA ASN A 25 8.14 3.93 -5.69
C ASN A 25 6.63 4.21 -5.56
N GLY A 26 6.02 3.90 -4.42
CA GLY A 26 4.58 4.12 -4.18
C GLY A 26 4.27 5.55 -3.73
N LEU A 27 2.97 5.85 -3.62
CA LEU A 27 2.47 7.19 -3.26
C LEU A 27 2.46 7.44 -1.75
N GLU A 28 2.46 6.39 -0.92
CA GLU A 28 2.46 6.57 0.53
C GLU A 28 3.79 7.12 1.01
N GLU A 29 3.72 7.98 2.01
CA GLU A 29 4.92 8.50 2.66
C GLU A 29 5.67 7.36 3.36
N GLN A 30 6.88 7.10 2.95
CA GLN A 30 7.76 6.09 3.53
C GLN A 30 9.13 6.70 3.80
N PRO A 31 9.82 6.24 4.86
CA PRO A 31 11.18 6.69 5.14
C PRO A 31 12.14 6.27 4.02
N ASP A 32 13.28 6.93 3.92
CA ASP A 32 14.33 6.63 2.95
C ASP A 32 14.72 5.15 2.96
N ARG A 33 14.74 4.55 4.17
CA ARG A 33 15.11 3.15 4.37
C ARG A 33 14.26 2.51 5.46
N LYS A 34 13.75 1.30 5.18
CA LYS A 34 12.99 0.49 6.16
C LYS A 34 13.41 -0.97 6.06
N ILE A 35 13.48 -1.66 7.19
CA ILE A 35 13.68 -3.10 7.22
C ILE A 35 12.30 -3.76 7.34
N LEU A 36 11.98 -4.57 6.34
CA LEU A 36 10.77 -5.40 6.33
C LEU A 36 11.13 -6.79 6.86
N ARG A 37 10.31 -7.33 7.74
CA ARG A 37 10.51 -8.64 8.35
C ARG A 37 9.28 -9.51 8.11
N LEU A 38 9.49 -10.75 7.70
CA LEU A 38 8.39 -11.70 7.54
C LEU A 38 7.68 -11.97 8.87
N SER A 39 8.44 -11.99 9.97
CA SER A 39 7.90 -12.15 11.33
C SER A 39 6.94 -11.05 11.77
N ASP A 40 6.96 -9.87 11.15
CA ASP A 40 6.02 -8.80 11.47
C ASP A 40 4.57 -9.14 11.05
N LEU A 41 4.41 -10.08 10.12
CA LEU A 41 3.11 -10.54 9.59
C LEU A 41 2.54 -11.75 10.36
N TYR A 42 3.31 -12.36 11.24
CA TYR A 42 2.82 -13.51 11.99
C TYR A 42 1.87 -13.10 13.11
N THR A 43 0.71 -13.75 13.17
CA THR A 43 -0.31 -13.52 14.21
C THR A 43 0.14 -14.04 15.58
N ILE A 44 0.91 -15.14 15.59
CA ILE A 44 1.47 -15.75 16.79
C ILE A 44 2.98 -15.53 16.76
N LYS A 45 3.49 -14.75 17.72
CA LYS A 45 4.92 -14.40 17.85
C LYS A 45 5.68 -15.39 18.75
N GLU A 46 5.39 -16.67 18.60
CA GLU A 46 6.18 -17.73 19.22
C GLU A 46 7.51 -17.93 18.47
N GLU A 47 8.23 -19.00 18.74
CA GLU A 47 9.53 -19.27 18.12
C GLU A 47 9.42 -19.27 16.58
N CYS A 48 9.90 -18.20 15.96
CA CYS A 48 9.83 -17.98 14.53
C CYS A 48 10.89 -18.83 13.82
N ARG A 49 10.48 -19.93 13.18
CA ARG A 49 11.39 -20.86 12.48
C ARG A 49 11.79 -20.39 11.07
N LEU A 50 11.04 -19.45 10.50
CA LEU A 50 11.33 -18.87 9.21
C LEU A 50 11.34 -17.34 9.30
N GLU A 51 12.48 -16.73 9.03
CA GLU A 51 12.62 -15.29 8.96
C GLU A 51 13.19 -14.87 7.61
N LEU A 52 12.55 -13.90 6.98
CA LEU A 52 13.07 -13.21 5.81
C LEU A 52 13.15 -11.73 6.11
N LYS A 53 14.30 -11.13 5.82
CA LYS A 53 14.52 -9.68 5.96
C LYS A 53 14.77 -9.07 4.59
N ALA A 54 14.00 -8.06 4.23
CA ALA A 54 14.25 -7.24 3.06
C ALA A 54 14.56 -5.81 3.47
N VAL A 55 15.39 -5.13 2.70
CA VAL A 55 15.66 -3.70 2.86
C VAL A 55 14.83 -2.97 1.82
N MET A 56 13.87 -2.17 2.28
CA MET A 56 13.14 -1.24 1.43
C MET A 56 13.93 0.06 1.33
N LEU A 57 14.11 0.55 0.11
CA LEU A 57 14.73 1.83 -0.22
C LEU A 57 13.70 2.68 -0.98
N ASN A 58 13.38 3.85 -0.44
CA ASN A 58 12.47 4.78 -1.12
C ASN A 58 13.22 5.46 -2.27
N VAL A 59 12.78 5.20 -3.50
CA VAL A 59 13.37 5.75 -4.72
C VAL A 59 12.54 6.87 -5.36
N ASN A 60 11.55 7.40 -4.64
CA ASN A 60 10.84 8.59 -5.10
C ASN A 60 11.78 9.80 -5.17
N SER A 61 11.43 10.76 -6.02
CA SER A 61 12.17 12.02 -6.14
C SER A 61 12.26 12.72 -4.77
N GLY A 62 13.46 13.20 -4.45
CA GLY A 62 13.78 13.84 -3.16
C GLY A 62 14.26 12.91 -2.06
N HIS A 63 14.10 11.59 -2.20
CA HIS A 63 14.54 10.57 -1.25
C HIS A 63 15.93 10.01 -1.57
N ASN A 64 16.56 9.35 -0.59
CA ASN A 64 17.84 8.62 -0.72
C ASN A 64 18.88 9.33 -1.58
N LYS A 65 19.15 10.59 -1.30
CA LYS A 65 20.02 11.47 -2.11
C LYS A 65 21.40 10.87 -2.43
N GLU A 66 22.01 10.16 -1.48
CA GLU A 66 23.29 9.51 -1.71
C GLU A 66 23.20 8.34 -2.69
N LEU A 67 22.13 7.52 -2.58
CA LEU A 67 21.86 6.44 -3.53
C LEU A 67 21.61 7.00 -4.93
N MET A 68 20.83 8.08 -5.05
CA MET A 68 20.54 8.76 -6.31
C MET A 68 21.81 9.35 -6.97
N LYS A 69 22.76 9.88 -6.17
CA LYS A 69 24.06 10.31 -6.69
C LYS A 69 24.92 9.16 -7.20
N MET A 70 24.83 7.99 -6.55
CA MET A 70 25.60 6.80 -6.93
C MET A 70 25.00 6.06 -8.14
N SER A 71 23.71 6.15 -8.33
CA SER A 71 23.00 5.49 -9.42
C SER A 71 22.18 6.50 -10.22
N HIS A 72 22.79 7.01 -11.27
CA HIS A 72 22.13 7.95 -12.18
C HIS A 72 20.82 7.40 -12.76
N THR A 73 20.81 6.12 -13.13
CA THR A 73 19.62 5.45 -13.67
C THR A 73 18.44 5.44 -12.68
N LEU A 74 18.71 5.25 -11.36
CA LEU A 74 17.63 5.34 -10.37
C LEU A 74 17.10 6.77 -10.23
N TRP A 75 17.97 7.75 -10.30
CA TRP A 75 17.58 9.16 -10.31
C TRP A 75 16.72 9.49 -11.54
N GLU A 76 17.15 9.08 -12.73
CA GLU A 76 16.39 9.26 -13.97
C GLU A 76 15.01 8.59 -13.91
N TYR A 77 14.94 7.38 -13.35
CA TYR A 77 13.67 6.68 -13.13
C TYR A 77 12.75 7.44 -12.17
N ALA A 78 13.29 7.96 -11.05
CA ALA A 78 12.53 8.77 -10.10
C ALA A 78 11.96 10.04 -10.75
N GLU A 79 12.76 10.73 -11.58
CA GLU A 79 12.32 11.92 -12.32
C GLU A 79 11.23 11.60 -13.35
N TYR A 80 11.39 10.50 -14.09
CA TYR A 80 10.37 10.06 -15.04
C TYR A 80 9.03 9.75 -14.35
N THR A 81 9.05 8.95 -13.29
CA THR A 81 7.81 8.57 -12.56
C THR A 81 7.16 9.76 -11.88
N ALA A 82 7.94 10.69 -11.31
CA ALA A 82 7.42 11.92 -10.73
C ALA A 82 6.69 12.80 -11.78
N ARG A 83 7.17 12.84 -13.02
CA ARG A 83 6.51 13.58 -14.11
C ARG A 83 5.21 12.92 -14.53
N VAL A 84 5.20 11.60 -14.70
CA VAL A 84 3.97 10.86 -14.99
C VAL A 84 2.90 11.18 -13.96
N ARG A 85 3.24 11.09 -12.66
CA ARG A 85 2.30 11.38 -11.57
C ARG A 85 1.80 12.83 -11.59
N LYS A 86 2.70 13.78 -11.79
CA LYS A 86 2.32 15.20 -11.85
C LYS A 86 1.32 15.50 -12.94
N TYR A 87 1.51 14.94 -14.13
CA TYR A 87 0.61 15.20 -15.25
C TYR A 87 -0.70 14.40 -15.19
N ALA A 88 -0.69 13.27 -14.50
CA ALA A 88 -1.88 12.43 -14.34
C ALA A 88 -3.00 13.07 -13.51
N GLU A 89 -2.73 14.17 -12.83
CA GLU A 89 -3.74 14.96 -12.12
C GLU A 89 -4.55 15.84 -13.06
N GLU A 90 -4.02 16.14 -14.27
CA GLU A 90 -4.58 17.16 -15.15
C GLU A 90 -5.10 16.61 -16.51
N MET A 91 -4.66 15.41 -16.92
CA MET A 91 -4.86 14.90 -18.28
C MET A 91 -5.22 13.41 -18.29
N GLU A 92 -5.68 12.92 -19.46
CA GLU A 92 -5.88 11.49 -19.67
C GLU A 92 -4.55 10.72 -19.64
N LEU A 93 -4.53 9.56 -18.97
CA LEU A 93 -3.30 8.82 -18.62
C LEU A 93 -2.42 8.48 -19.85
N ALA A 94 -3.04 8.09 -20.96
CA ALA A 94 -2.29 7.76 -22.18
C ALA A 94 -1.52 8.96 -22.76
N GLU A 95 -2.10 10.17 -22.68
CA GLU A 95 -1.48 11.43 -23.11
C GLU A 95 -0.40 11.88 -22.13
N VAL A 96 -0.67 11.71 -20.82
CA VAL A 96 0.27 12.00 -19.74
C VAL A 96 1.59 11.25 -19.91
N VAL A 97 1.49 9.93 -20.11
CA VAL A 97 2.68 9.07 -20.23
C VAL A 97 3.45 9.43 -21.49
N GLU A 98 2.76 9.68 -22.60
CA GLU A 98 3.40 10.07 -23.86
C GLU A 98 4.16 11.39 -23.72
N ARG A 99 3.54 12.39 -23.11
CA ARG A 99 4.16 13.68 -22.82
C ARG A 99 5.38 13.54 -21.90
N ALA A 100 5.27 12.76 -20.84
CA ALA A 100 6.39 12.52 -19.92
C ALA A 100 7.57 11.86 -20.64
N ILE A 101 7.31 10.87 -21.52
CA ILE A 101 8.33 10.21 -22.32
C ILE A 101 9.03 11.23 -23.26
N GLU A 102 8.27 12.06 -23.98
CA GLU A 102 8.84 13.06 -24.89
C GLU A 102 9.71 14.08 -24.18
N GLU A 103 9.26 14.59 -23.04
CA GLU A 103 10.01 15.54 -22.24
C GLU A 103 11.29 14.90 -21.67
N CYS A 104 11.22 13.67 -21.15
CA CYS A 104 12.38 12.96 -20.65
C CYS A 104 13.41 12.69 -21.74
N ILE A 105 13.00 12.24 -22.92
CA ILE A 105 13.91 12.05 -24.07
C ILE A 105 14.60 13.37 -24.45
N ARG A 106 13.85 14.48 -24.52
CA ARG A 106 14.39 15.80 -24.86
C ARG A 106 15.43 16.28 -23.86
N GLU A 107 15.23 15.97 -22.58
CA GLU A 107 16.13 16.36 -21.48
C GLU A 107 17.26 15.35 -21.23
N GLY A 108 17.27 14.23 -21.96
CA GLY A 108 18.28 13.18 -21.81
C GLY A 108 18.04 12.20 -20.67
N ILE A 109 16.85 12.26 -20.01
CA ILE A 109 16.48 11.39 -18.90
C ILE A 109 15.99 10.06 -19.46
N LEU A 110 16.62 8.94 -19.08
CA LEU A 110 16.36 7.59 -19.62
C LEU A 110 16.30 7.55 -21.15
N LYS A 111 16.98 8.46 -21.84
CA LYS A 111 16.80 8.72 -23.27
C LYS A 111 16.92 7.46 -24.11
N GLU A 112 18.05 6.75 -24.04
CA GLU A 112 18.31 5.55 -24.83
C GLU A 112 17.28 4.44 -24.55
N PHE A 113 16.86 4.31 -23.31
CA PHE A 113 15.86 3.33 -22.91
C PHE A 113 14.47 3.67 -23.48
N LEU A 114 14.03 4.91 -23.29
CA LEU A 114 12.71 5.37 -23.73
C LEU A 114 12.60 5.42 -25.26
N GLU A 115 13.65 5.82 -25.99
CA GLU A 115 13.68 5.77 -27.45
C GLU A 115 13.55 4.34 -27.98
N LYS A 116 14.24 3.39 -27.34
CA LYS A 116 14.25 1.98 -27.78
C LYS A 116 13.01 1.21 -27.38
N ASN A 117 12.44 1.50 -26.21
CA ASN A 117 11.37 0.71 -25.59
C ASN A 117 10.10 1.56 -25.33
N ARG A 118 9.83 2.59 -26.17
CA ARG A 118 8.76 3.57 -25.96
C ARG A 118 7.38 2.93 -25.70
N ALA A 119 7.00 1.95 -26.52
CA ALA A 119 5.70 1.30 -26.40
C ALA A 119 5.59 0.47 -25.12
N GLU A 120 6.67 -0.22 -24.73
CA GLU A 120 6.72 -1.02 -23.51
C GLU A 120 6.71 -0.13 -22.27
N ALA A 121 7.50 0.94 -22.25
CA ALA A 121 7.53 1.92 -21.20
C ALA A 121 6.15 2.58 -21.00
N LYS A 122 5.47 2.94 -22.09
CA LYS A 122 4.12 3.48 -22.06
C LYS A 122 3.11 2.51 -21.42
N ASN A 123 3.08 1.27 -21.91
CA ASN A 123 2.15 0.26 -21.39
C ASN A 123 2.41 -0.04 -19.91
N MET A 124 3.68 -0.14 -19.50
CA MET A 124 4.06 -0.39 -18.12
C MET A 124 3.63 0.75 -17.20
N SER A 125 3.88 1.99 -17.58
CA SER A 125 3.52 3.18 -16.80
C SER A 125 2.00 3.35 -16.65
N ILE A 126 1.24 3.05 -17.70
CA ILE A 126 -0.22 3.05 -17.65
C ILE A 126 -0.71 1.98 -16.66
N PHE A 127 -0.17 0.76 -16.76
CA PHE A 127 -0.54 -0.34 -15.88
C PHE A 127 -0.21 -0.04 -14.41
N GLU A 128 1.00 0.46 -14.12
CA GLU A 128 1.42 0.83 -12.76
C GLU A 128 0.51 1.91 -12.16
N TYR A 129 0.19 2.95 -12.92
CA TYR A 129 -0.68 4.03 -12.46
C TYR A 129 -2.12 3.56 -12.21
N ASP A 130 -2.69 2.77 -13.11
CA ASP A 130 -4.05 2.22 -12.94
C ASP A 130 -4.11 1.31 -11.71
N GLN A 131 -3.09 0.50 -11.48
CA GLN A 131 -2.99 -0.34 -10.29
C GLN A 131 -2.89 0.50 -9.01
N GLU A 132 -2.06 1.55 -8.99
CA GLU A 132 -1.94 2.45 -7.84
C GLU A 132 -3.28 3.15 -7.54
N LYS A 133 -3.97 3.62 -8.58
CA LYS A 133 -5.29 4.28 -8.46
C LYS A 133 -6.34 3.32 -7.89
N HIS A 134 -6.40 2.10 -8.42
CA HIS A 134 -7.34 1.08 -7.96
C HIS A 134 -7.09 0.71 -6.49
N MET A 135 -5.85 0.43 -6.12
CA MET A 135 -5.48 0.13 -4.73
C MET A 135 -5.80 1.27 -3.77
N ARG A 136 -5.67 2.53 -4.20
CA ARG A 136 -6.06 3.68 -3.38
C ARG A 136 -7.56 3.73 -3.17
N GLN A 137 -8.36 3.54 -4.22
CA GLN A 137 -9.82 3.51 -4.12
C GLN A 137 -10.30 2.41 -3.20
N GLU A 138 -9.83 1.18 -3.36
CA GLU A 138 -10.16 0.06 -2.47
C GLU A 138 -9.80 0.35 -1.01
N ARG A 139 -8.68 1.01 -0.76
CA ARG A 139 -8.27 1.38 0.60
C ARG A 139 -9.16 2.47 1.19
N GLU A 140 -9.53 3.48 0.42
CA GLU A 140 -10.46 4.53 0.84
C GLU A 140 -11.83 3.93 1.17
N GLU A 141 -12.35 3.05 0.32
CA GLU A 141 -13.61 2.33 0.54
C GLU A 141 -13.54 1.46 1.80
N ALA A 142 -12.49 0.66 1.96
CA ALA A 142 -12.28 -0.17 3.16
C ALA A 142 -12.13 0.67 4.44
N TRP A 143 -11.48 1.83 4.36
CA TRP A 143 -11.37 2.77 5.47
C TRP A 143 -12.72 3.35 5.89
N GLU A 144 -13.53 3.79 4.92
CA GLU A 144 -14.87 4.33 5.19
C GLU A 144 -15.79 3.26 5.76
N GLU A 145 -15.72 2.04 5.21
CA GLU A 145 -16.49 0.91 5.71
C GLU A 145 -16.07 0.55 7.15
N GLY A 146 -14.79 0.40 7.42
CA GLY A 146 -14.28 0.12 8.77
C GLY A 146 -14.63 1.22 9.78
N LYS A 147 -14.63 2.51 9.37
CA LYS A 147 -15.08 3.63 10.20
C LYS A 147 -16.58 3.55 10.50
N ARG A 148 -17.38 3.18 9.51
CA ARG A 148 -18.84 3.01 9.67
C ARG A 148 -19.15 1.83 10.61
N GLU A 149 -18.48 0.69 10.41
CA GLU A 149 -18.63 -0.48 11.27
C GLU A 149 -18.17 -0.18 12.70
N GLY A 150 -17.02 0.44 12.89
CA GLY A 150 -16.52 0.83 14.21
C GLY A 150 -17.46 1.80 14.95
N LYS A 151 -18.06 2.77 14.24
CA LYS A 151 -19.09 3.65 14.81
C LYS A 151 -20.32 2.84 15.23
N ARG A 152 -20.77 1.92 14.38
CA ARG A 152 -21.92 1.06 14.65
C ARG A 152 -21.71 0.13 15.85
N GLU A 153 -20.55 -0.51 15.94
CA GLU A 153 -20.19 -1.35 17.09
C GLU A 153 -20.15 -0.56 18.40
N LEU A 154 -19.59 0.66 18.36
CA LEU A 154 -19.55 1.53 19.53
C LEU A 154 -20.96 1.92 19.98
N LEU A 155 -21.81 2.34 19.05
CA LEU A 155 -23.22 2.67 19.33
C LEU A 155 -23.96 1.45 19.90
N CYS A 156 -23.79 0.27 19.31
CA CYS A 156 -24.38 -0.97 19.81
C CYS A 156 -23.99 -1.24 21.28
N LYS A 157 -22.70 -1.14 21.61
CA LYS A 157 -22.19 -1.31 22.99
C LYS A 157 -22.78 -0.27 23.96
N LEU A 158 -22.92 0.98 23.52
CA LEU A 158 -23.48 2.07 24.33
C LEU A 158 -24.98 1.86 24.56
N ILE A 159 -25.74 1.53 23.52
CA ILE A 159 -27.18 1.23 23.58
C ILE A 159 -27.44 0.10 24.56
N GLN A 160 -26.72 -1.04 24.44
CA GLN A 160 -26.85 -2.17 25.34
C GLN A 160 -26.63 -1.80 26.81
N LYS A 161 -25.59 -1.03 27.12
CA LYS A 161 -25.34 -0.53 28.47
C LYS A 161 -26.46 0.35 29.02
N LYS A 162 -27.13 1.12 28.18
CA LYS A 162 -28.23 2.01 28.58
C LYS A 162 -29.53 1.23 28.79
N ILE A 163 -29.80 0.22 27.93
CA ILE A 163 -30.93 -0.71 28.13
C ILE A 163 -30.78 -1.48 29.44
N GLN A 164 -29.56 -1.96 29.78
CA GLN A 164 -29.32 -2.63 31.06
C GLN A 164 -29.58 -1.71 32.27
N LYS A 165 -29.53 -0.41 32.07
CA LYS A 165 -29.88 0.61 33.10
C LYS A 165 -31.38 0.97 33.10
N GLY A 166 -32.19 0.31 32.27
CA GLY A 166 -33.64 0.50 32.21
C GLY A 166 -34.08 1.72 31.40
N LYS A 167 -33.21 2.30 30.54
CA LYS A 167 -33.60 3.46 29.70
C LYS A 167 -34.44 3.03 28.52
N THR A 168 -35.36 3.88 28.13
CA THR A 168 -36.20 3.73 26.91
C THR A 168 -35.39 4.13 25.65
N THR A 169 -35.87 3.72 24.47
CA THR A 169 -35.26 4.08 23.18
C THR A 169 -35.17 5.59 22.96
N ALA A 170 -36.21 6.34 23.36
CA ALA A 170 -36.23 7.80 23.27
C ALA A 170 -35.16 8.44 24.19
N GLU A 171 -35.04 7.98 25.44
CA GLU A 171 -33.99 8.46 26.35
C GLU A 171 -32.57 8.10 25.88
N ILE A 172 -32.41 6.96 25.19
CA ILE A 172 -31.12 6.54 24.61
C ILE A 172 -30.77 7.39 23.42
N ALA A 173 -31.73 7.73 22.57
CA ALA A 173 -31.56 8.61 21.42
C ALA A 173 -31.11 9.99 21.87
N GLU A 174 -31.76 10.58 22.88
CA GLU A 174 -31.37 11.87 23.46
C GLU A 174 -29.97 11.83 24.07
N ASP A 175 -29.65 10.80 24.84
CA ASP A 175 -28.34 10.64 25.50
C ASP A 175 -27.18 10.44 24.54
N LEU A 176 -27.40 9.86 23.36
CA LEU A 176 -26.38 9.57 22.35
C LEU A 176 -26.36 10.60 21.23
N GLU A 177 -27.29 11.57 21.27
CA GLU A 177 -27.46 12.62 20.23
C GLU A 177 -27.65 11.99 18.83
N GLU A 178 -28.31 10.81 18.76
CA GLU A 178 -28.61 10.10 17.52
C GLU A 178 -30.13 9.99 17.32
N PRO A 179 -30.64 9.96 16.07
CA PRO A 179 -32.06 9.78 15.79
C PRO A 179 -32.63 8.49 16.38
N GLU A 180 -33.88 8.54 16.84
CA GLU A 180 -34.55 7.35 17.44
C GLU A 180 -34.68 6.20 16.43
N GLU A 181 -34.83 6.52 15.13
CA GLU A 181 -34.86 5.54 14.04
C GLU A 181 -33.56 4.74 13.96
N VAL A 182 -32.41 5.40 14.13
CA VAL A 182 -31.08 4.77 14.12
C VAL A 182 -30.92 3.82 15.31
N ILE A 183 -31.40 4.23 16.48
CA ILE A 183 -31.38 3.37 17.69
C ILE A 183 -32.26 2.13 17.46
N ALA A 184 -33.46 2.32 16.90
CA ALA A 184 -34.39 1.23 16.60
C ALA A 184 -33.81 0.25 15.55
N GLU A 185 -33.15 0.76 14.52
CA GLU A 185 -32.50 -0.05 13.49
C GLU A 185 -31.38 -0.91 14.06
N ILE A 186 -30.50 -0.31 14.88
CA ILE A 186 -29.41 -1.03 15.55
C ILE A 186 -29.94 -2.12 16.48
N LEU A 187 -31.05 -1.90 17.15
CA LEU A 187 -31.66 -2.88 18.03
C LEU A 187 -32.31 -4.06 17.29
N GLN A 188 -32.78 -3.84 16.07
CA GLN A 188 -33.35 -4.90 15.21
C GLN A 188 -32.26 -5.76 14.57
N ASP A 189 -31.03 -5.27 14.49
CA ASP A 189 -29.94 -6.02 13.87
C ASP A 189 -29.46 -7.15 14.77
N SER A 190 -29.49 -8.37 14.23
CA SER A 190 -29.10 -9.61 14.94
C SER A 190 -27.66 -9.62 15.46
N ASN A 191 -26.79 -8.80 14.89
CA ASN A 191 -25.41 -8.64 15.34
C ASN A 191 -25.25 -7.77 16.61
N CYS A 192 -26.29 -7.02 16.99
CA CYS A 192 -26.34 -6.26 18.24
C CYS A 192 -27.00 -7.05 19.39
N SER A 193 -27.54 -8.25 19.11
CA SER A 193 -28.14 -9.12 20.12
C SER A 193 -27.03 -9.83 20.92
N LEU A 194 -26.89 -9.40 22.19
CA LEU A 194 -26.31 -10.09 23.35
C LEU A 194 -25.28 -11.20 23.06
N SER A 195 -24.01 -10.86 23.04
CA SER A 195 -23.00 -11.81 23.51
C SER A 195 -23.26 -12.09 24.99
N LYS A 196 -23.78 -13.29 25.26
CA LYS A 196 -23.90 -13.83 26.61
C LYS A 196 -22.53 -14.10 27.22
#